data_acfc535996591a5b360b685b312bed55
#
_entry.id   acfc535996591a5b360b685b312bed55
#
_cell.length_a   1.000
_cell.length_b   1.000
_cell.length_c   1.000
_cell.angle_alpha   90.00
_cell.angle_beta   90.00
_cell.angle_gamma   90.00
#
_symmetry.space_group_name_H-M   'P 1'
#
loop_
_entity.id
_entity.type
_entity.pdbx_description
1 polymer ?
#
loop_
_entity_poly.entity_id
_entity_poly.type
_entity_poly.pdbx_seq_one_letter_code
_entity_poly.pdbx_strand_id
1 'polypeptide(L)'
;MRKLDMPGPTSRARDEARLDLNDDCVNCHGDIADEWADSLHRHAYDDPMFAEALDREARGLAFCRSCHAPEADPRHEPDARRAALGVGCVGCHVVDGEILAGPGSAASGPGSTSSAPHALRREAAFAGTAACAGCHEFAFPGRRPGRALGMQRTVGEHARSAASEQSCQSCHMPPRAGADGRIHRGHDFAVVDEPRMLAAAASISAERGPSSEPGTETVVVRLRPRALGHAFPTGDLFRRLLVRVEAEDGSWAEDRYLSRHFAMERVGTDAGAIKVELADDRVGVGTEATELRVVLPPALADRPVRWRVVYQRVLEAAPGSDRRAEVWDERELAAGLL
;
A
#
# COMPACT_ATOMS: atom_id res chain seq x y z
N MET A 1 22.11 -10.42 7.58
CA MET A 1 22.15 -9.27 6.65
C MET A 1 21.88 -8.01 7.47
N ARG A 2 22.74 -7.02 7.39
CA ARG A 2 22.51 -5.79 8.14
C ARG A 2 21.37 -5.02 7.45
N LYS A 3 20.50 -4.40 8.26
CA LYS A 3 19.38 -3.55 7.76
C LYS A 3 19.85 -2.39 6.84
N LEU A 4 21.15 -2.13 6.83
CA LEU A 4 21.81 -1.09 6.05
C LEU A 4 22.18 -1.50 4.61
N ASP A 5 22.10 -2.80 4.28
CA ASP A 5 22.54 -3.32 3.00
C ASP A 5 21.42 -3.30 1.92
N MET A 6 20.23 -2.83 2.28
CA MET A 6 19.04 -2.77 1.42
C MET A 6 18.44 -1.36 1.38
N PRO A 7 17.66 -1.02 0.34
CA PRO A 7 16.91 0.22 0.27
C PRO A 7 16.07 0.49 1.52
N GLY A 8 15.85 1.75 1.82
CA GLY A 8 14.99 2.13 2.94
C GLY A 8 15.08 3.60 3.29
N PRO A 9 14.27 4.04 4.27
CA PRO A 9 14.34 5.41 4.78
C PRO A 9 15.75 5.64 5.33
N THR A 10 16.44 6.66 4.84
CA THR A 10 17.88 6.69 5.01
C THR A 10 18.40 7.82 5.87
N SER A 11 19.40 7.49 6.66
CA SER A 11 20.47 8.37 7.13
C SER A 11 21.66 8.46 6.15
N ARG A 12 21.48 8.08 4.87
CA ARG A 12 22.57 7.96 3.89
C ARG A 12 22.98 9.33 3.35
N ALA A 13 24.22 9.42 2.85
CA ALA A 13 24.74 10.62 2.22
C ALA A 13 23.81 11.06 1.06
N ARG A 14 23.43 12.31 1.05
CA ARG A 14 22.48 12.92 0.13
C ARG A 14 23.14 14.11 -0.56
N ASP A 15 24.19 13.82 -1.31
CA ASP A 15 24.93 14.82 -2.09
C ASP A 15 24.29 15.04 -3.48
N GLU A 16 24.68 16.10 -4.14
CA GLU A 16 24.20 16.45 -5.47
C GLU A 16 24.62 15.40 -6.50
N ALA A 17 25.83 14.84 -6.38
CA ALA A 17 26.31 13.81 -7.31
C ALA A 17 25.39 12.56 -7.31
N ARG A 18 24.85 12.20 -6.14
CA ARG A 18 23.87 11.13 -6.03
C ARG A 18 22.53 11.51 -6.65
N LEU A 19 22.12 12.76 -6.52
CA LEU A 19 20.90 13.25 -7.14
C LEU A 19 21.04 13.31 -8.67
N ASP A 20 22.20 13.78 -9.17
CA ASP A 20 22.49 13.83 -10.60
C ASP A 20 22.54 12.42 -11.23
N LEU A 21 22.93 11.41 -10.47
CA LEU A 21 22.91 10.02 -10.95
C LEU A 21 21.51 9.53 -11.36
N ASN A 22 20.42 10.12 -10.84
CA ASN A 22 19.07 9.79 -11.34
C ASN A 22 18.90 10.20 -12.80
N ASP A 23 19.42 11.38 -13.19
CA ASP A 23 19.34 11.87 -14.57
C ASP A 23 20.16 10.97 -15.49
N ASP A 24 21.33 10.50 -15.03
CA ASP A 24 22.15 9.53 -15.79
C ASP A 24 21.42 8.21 -15.98
N CYS A 25 20.71 7.72 -14.95
CA CYS A 25 19.88 6.51 -15.04
C CYS A 25 18.77 6.68 -16.09
N VAL A 26 18.02 7.78 -16.02
CA VAL A 26 16.93 8.11 -16.95
C VAL A 26 17.43 8.17 -18.40
N ASN A 27 18.58 8.81 -18.65
CA ASN A 27 19.13 8.97 -19.97
C ASN A 27 19.48 7.62 -20.66
N CYS A 28 19.85 6.58 -19.86
CA CYS A 28 20.25 5.29 -20.40
C CYS A 28 19.16 4.22 -20.29
N HIS A 29 18.22 4.35 -19.34
CA HIS A 29 17.14 3.41 -19.06
C HIS A 29 15.76 4.02 -19.37
N GLY A 30 15.59 4.59 -20.59
CA GLY A 30 14.41 5.35 -20.99
C GLY A 30 13.08 4.63 -20.77
N ASP A 31 12.94 3.38 -21.26
CA ASP A 31 11.70 2.61 -21.11
C ASP A 31 11.31 2.43 -19.61
N ILE A 32 12.31 2.18 -18.76
CA ILE A 32 12.11 2.03 -17.32
C ILE A 32 11.78 3.38 -16.67
N ALA A 33 12.40 4.45 -17.15
CA ALA A 33 12.16 5.80 -16.69
C ALA A 33 10.73 6.27 -17.02
N ASP A 34 10.24 5.94 -18.22
CA ASP A 34 8.87 6.25 -18.64
C ASP A 34 7.85 5.52 -17.76
N GLU A 35 8.06 4.23 -17.46
CA GLU A 35 7.21 3.48 -16.53
C GLU A 35 7.22 4.09 -15.12
N TRP A 36 8.39 4.46 -14.61
CA TRP A 36 8.54 5.06 -13.29
C TRP A 36 7.91 6.45 -13.21
N ALA A 37 7.97 7.25 -14.28
CA ALA A 37 7.49 8.63 -14.29
C ALA A 37 6.00 8.76 -13.91
N ASP A 38 5.18 7.77 -14.25
CA ASP A 38 3.75 7.74 -13.93
C ASP A 38 3.45 7.01 -12.60
N SER A 39 4.47 6.51 -11.90
CA SER A 39 4.28 5.68 -10.70
C SER A 39 4.02 6.51 -9.44
N LEU A 40 3.32 5.90 -8.47
CA LEU A 40 3.17 6.47 -7.13
C LEU A 40 4.51 6.64 -6.39
N HIS A 41 5.58 5.94 -6.78
CA HIS A 41 6.92 6.18 -6.25
C HIS A 41 7.49 7.51 -6.73
N ARG A 42 7.33 7.83 -8.03
CA ARG A 42 7.70 9.14 -8.56
C ARG A 42 6.92 10.25 -7.90
N HIS A 43 5.64 10.04 -7.68
CA HIS A 43 4.74 11.01 -7.05
C HIS A 43 4.67 10.89 -5.53
N ALA A 44 5.59 10.17 -4.89
CA ALA A 44 5.49 9.89 -3.46
C ALA A 44 5.47 11.13 -2.57
N TYR A 45 6.08 12.24 -2.99
CA TYR A 45 6.09 13.49 -2.22
C TYR A 45 5.07 14.51 -2.72
N ASP A 46 4.78 14.55 -4.01
CA ASP A 46 3.85 15.49 -4.63
C ASP A 46 2.42 14.91 -4.81
N ASP A 47 2.17 13.69 -4.33
CA ASP A 47 0.81 13.12 -4.24
C ASP A 47 -0.08 14.05 -3.39
N PRO A 48 -1.20 14.55 -3.93
CA PRO A 48 -2.03 15.53 -3.23
C PRO A 48 -2.60 15.02 -1.90
N MET A 49 -2.88 13.71 -1.79
CA MET A 49 -3.34 13.13 -0.52
C MET A 49 -2.20 13.11 0.50
N PHE A 50 -0.97 12.81 0.07
CA PHE A 50 0.18 12.87 0.96
C PHE A 50 0.44 14.30 1.44
N ALA A 51 0.36 15.30 0.54
CA ALA A 51 0.52 16.70 0.90
C ALA A 51 -0.51 17.13 1.96
N GLU A 52 -1.78 16.78 1.78
CA GLU A 52 -2.84 17.05 2.75
C GLU A 52 -2.59 16.34 4.10
N ALA A 53 -2.15 15.07 4.07
CA ALA A 53 -1.80 14.34 5.28
C ALA A 53 -0.59 14.95 6.00
N LEU A 54 0.37 15.48 5.25
CA LEU A 54 1.56 16.15 5.78
C LEU A 54 1.19 17.47 6.47
N ASP A 55 0.28 18.25 5.90
CA ASP A 55 -0.22 19.52 6.48
C ASP A 55 -0.97 19.30 7.80
N ARG A 56 -1.68 18.17 7.91
CA ARG A 56 -2.40 17.79 9.15
C ARG A 56 -1.46 17.24 10.24
N GLU A 57 -0.24 16.82 9.87
CA GLU A 57 0.71 16.20 10.80
C GLU A 57 1.70 17.23 11.37
N ALA A 58 1.48 17.66 12.61
CA ALA A 58 2.32 18.68 13.25
C ALA A 58 3.69 18.15 13.74
N ARG A 59 3.93 16.84 13.81
CA ARG A 59 5.07 16.28 14.57
C ARG A 59 5.86 15.19 13.86
N GLY A 60 5.32 14.58 12.83
CA GLY A 60 5.89 13.41 12.15
C GLY A 60 6.62 13.71 10.86
N LEU A 61 6.77 14.98 10.47
CA LEU A 61 7.22 15.41 9.15
C LEU A 61 8.53 14.75 8.70
N ALA A 62 9.53 14.74 9.56
CA ALA A 62 10.82 14.13 9.23
C ALA A 62 10.70 12.61 9.00
N PHE A 63 9.80 11.95 9.71
CA PHE A 63 9.53 10.54 9.53
C PHE A 63 8.87 10.27 8.17
N CYS A 64 7.84 11.03 7.83
CA CYS A 64 7.13 10.91 6.54
C CYS A 64 8.09 11.17 5.37
N ARG A 65 8.83 12.27 5.44
CA ARG A 65 9.82 12.67 4.41
C ARG A 65 10.92 11.64 4.19
N SER A 66 11.30 10.89 5.22
CA SER A 66 12.37 9.90 5.11
C SER A 66 12.09 8.78 4.09
N CYS A 67 10.80 8.48 3.85
CA CYS A 67 10.37 7.50 2.84
C CYS A 67 9.87 8.16 1.56
N HIS A 68 9.14 9.28 1.68
CA HIS A 68 8.49 9.93 0.54
C HIS A 68 9.41 10.84 -0.28
N ALA A 69 10.53 11.29 0.30
CA ALA A 69 11.60 12.00 -0.39
C ALA A 69 12.97 11.52 0.14
N PRO A 70 13.35 10.24 -0.09
CA PRO A 70 14.54 9.64 0.53
C PRO A 70 15.86 10.30 0.12
N GLU A 71 15.91 11.08 -0.93
CA GLU A 71 17.07 11.84 -1.38
C GLU A 71 17.15 13.25 -0.78
N ALA A 72 16.16 13.65 0.03
CA ALA A 72 16.18 14.90 0.78
C ALA A 72 16.60 14.69 2.25
N ASP A 73 17.09 15.74 2.91
CA ASP A 73 17.22 15.72 4.37
C ASP A 73 15.83 15.78 5.00
N PRO A 74 15.37 14.71 5.70
CA PRO A 74 14.00 14.66 6.21
C PRO A 74 13.68 15.73 7.27
N ARG A 75 14.71 16.35 7.87
CA ARG A 75 14.54 17.42 8.86
C ARG A 75 14.06 18.73 8.23
N HIS A 76 14.26 18.89 6.92
CA HIS A 76 13.89 20.07 6.16
C HIS A 76 12.87 19.72 5.08
N GLU A 77 12.16 20.71 4.61
CA GLU A 77 11.33 20.54 3.42
C GLU A 77 12.22 20.30 2.21
N PRO A 78 11.92 19.31 1.35
CA PRO A 78 12.69 19.08 0.13
C PRO A 78 12.62 20.28 -0.80
N ASP A 79 13.72 20.59 -1.47
CA ASP A 79 13.68 21.49 -2.61
C ASP A 79 12.83 20.91 -3.77
N ALA A 80 12.49 21.74 -4.75
CA ALA A 80 11.62 21.37 -5.85
C ALA A 80 12.10 20.14 -6.64
N ARG A 81 13.42 19.99 -6.83
CA ARG A 81 13.99 18.84 -7.55
C ARG A 81 13.83 17.55 -6.77
N ARG A 82 14.12 17.54 -5.47
CA ARG A 82 13.99 16.38 -4.60
C ARG A 82 12.53 16.04 -4.32
N ALA A 83 11.68 17.03 -4.17
CA ALA A 83 10.23 16.83 -4.06
C ALA A 83 9.68 16.16 -5.31
N ALA A 84 10.01 16.69 -6.48
CA ALA A 84 9.59 16.15 -7.76
C ALA A 84 10.19 14.76 -8.05
N LEU A 85 11.32 14.39 -7.48
CA LEU A 85 11.90 13.06 -7.64
C LEU A 85 11.11 11.98 -6.89
N GLY A 86 10.48 12.31 -5.75
CA GLY A 86 9.85 11.32 -4.89
C GLY A 86 10.82 10.19 -4.50
N VAL A 87 10.46 8.94 -4.80
CA VAL A 87 11.34 7.77 -4.67
C VAL A 87 11.92 7.45 -6.04
N GLY A 88 13.12 7.98 -6.31
CA GLY A 88 13.81 7.83 -7.58
C GLY A 88 14.64 6.55 -7.68
N CYS A 89 15.34 6.41 -8.82
CA CYS A 89 16.19 5.27 -9.12
C CYS A 89 17.22 5.01 -8.02
N VAL A 90 17.91 6.06 -7.59
CA VAL A 90 18.96 5.96 -6.57
C VAL A 90 18.41 5.61 -5.19
N GLY A 91 17.15 5.96 -4.90
CA GLY A 91 16.47 5.61 -3.65
C GLY A 91 16.39 4.10 -3.44
N CYS A 92 16.19 3.35 -4.53
CA CYS A 92 16.12 1.91 -4.53
C CYS A 92 17.45 1.24 -4.92
N HIS A 93 18.12 1.73 -5.96
CA HIS A 93 19.25 1.04 -6.57
C HIS A 93 20.62 1.42 -5.99
N VAL A 94 20.79 2.54 -5.30
CA VAL A 94 22.11 2.95 -4.81
C VAL A 94 22.21 2.80 -3.29
N VAL A 95 23.03 1.86 -2.86
CA VAL A 95 23.30 1.55 -1.45
C VAL A 95 24.80 1.60 -1.21
N ASP A 96 25.23 2.46 -0.29
CA ASP A 96 26.64 2.66 0.08
C ASP A 96 27.57 2.95 -1.12
N GLY A 97 27.05 3.70 -2.12
CA GLY A 97 27.79 4.05 -3.33
C GLY A 97 27.85 2.96 -4.40
N GLU A 98 27.23 1.81 -4.18
CA GLU A 98 27.16 0.71 -5.14
C GLU A 98 25.77 0.61 -5.76
N ILE A 99 25.72 0.29 -7.05
CA ILE A 99 24.47 0.07 -7.76
C ILE A 99 24.02 -1.38 -7.58
N LEU A 100 22.91 -1.58 -6.89
CA LEU A 100 22.31 -2.89 -6.65
C LEU A 100 21.52 -3.39 -7.87
N ALA A 101 21.67 -4.68 -8.14
CA ALA A 101 20.82 -5.40 -9.09
C ALA A 101 20.45 -6.77 -8.54
N GLY A 102 19.33 -7.30 -8.94
CA GLY A 102 18.97 -8.69 -8.69
C GLY A 102 19.95 -9.69 -9.37
N PRO A 103 19.83 -10.98 -9.07
CA PRO A 103 20.57 -12.01 -9.77
C PRO A 103 20.35 -11.88 -11.27
N GLY A 104 21.40 -12.01 -12.07
CA GLY A 104 21.28 -12.02 -13.52
C GLY A 104 20.38 -13.17 -13.99
N SER A 105 19.60 -12.93 -15.04
CA SER A 105 18.86 -14.03 -15.67
C SER A 105 19.89 -15.04 -16.24
N ALA A 106 19.64 -16.34 -16.06
CA ALA A 106 20.43 -17.41 -16.67
C ALA A 106 20.41 -17.40 -18.22
N ALA A 107 19.59 -16.53 -18.82
CA ALA A 107 19.53 -16.29 -20.26
C ALA A 107 20.70 -15.44 -20.79
N SER A 108 21.52 -14.88 -19.92
CA SER A 108 22.84 -14.35 -20.31
C SER A 108 23.78 -15.56 -20.48
N GLY A 109 23.73 -16.22 -21.64
CA GLY A 109 24.60 -17.36 -21.95
C GLY A 109 26.09 -17.03 -21.77
N PRO A 110 26.98 -18.04 -21.59
CA PRO A 110 28.42 -17.83 -21.54
C PRO A 110 28.87 -17.20 -22.85
N GLY A 111 29.21 -15.91 -22.82
CA GLY A 111 29.56 -15.12 -23.99
C GLY A 111 28.79 -13.82 -24.17
N SER A 112 27.75 -13.56 -23.40
CA SER A 112 27.11 -12.23 -23.32
C SER A 112 28.03 -11.26 -22.57
N THR A 113 28.94 -10.64 -23.32
CA THR A 113 29.74 -9.50 -22.88
C THR A 113 28.93 -8.19 -22.92
N SER A 114 27.73 -8.17 -22.46
CA SER A 114 27.11 -6.90 -22.15
C SER A 114 27.77 -6.39 -20.86
N SER A 115 28.93 -5.77 -21.01
CA SER A 115 29.50 -4.97 -19.94
C SER A 115 28.54 -3.83 -19.70
N ALA A 116 27.79 -3.90 -18.57
CA ALA A 116 27.06 -2.73 -18.12
C ALA A 116 28.08 -1.55 -18.07
N PRO A 117 27.71 -0.35 -18.52
CA PRO A 117 28.62 0.79 -18.50
C PRO A 117 29.05 1.20 -17.08
N HIS A 118 28.43 0.61 -16.08
CA HIS A 118 28.75 0.81 -14.66
C HIS A 118 28.82 -0.53 -13.92
N ALA A 119 29.57 -0.57 -12.82
CA ALA A 119 29.65 -1.75 -11.95
C ALA A 119 28.30 -2.02 -11.26
N LEU A 120 27.98 -3.31 -11.09
CA LEU A 120 26.77 -3.77 -10.41
C LEU A 120 27.16 -4.70 -9.25
N ARG A 121 26.61 -4.44 -8.07
CA ARG A 121 26.55 -5.39 -6.98
C ARG A 121 25.28 -6.23 -7.13
N ARG A 122 25.44 -7.51 -7.50
CA ARG A 122 24.30 -8.42 -7.59
C ARG A 122 24.00 -9.02 -6.23
N GLU A 123 22.75 -8.84 -5.80
CA GLU A 123 22.30 -9.26 -4.47
C GLU A 123 20.95 -9.96 -4.59
N ALA A 124 20.89 -11.22 -4.16
CA ALA A 124 19.66 -12.02 -4.21
C ALA A 124 18.53 -11.39 -3.37
N ALA A 125 18.86 -10.81 -2.23
CA ALA A 125 17.89 -10.16 -1.36
C ALA A 125 17.26 -8.90 -1.98
N PHE A 126 17.94 -8.26 -2.95
CA PHE A 126 17.39 -7.13 -3.70
C PHE A 126 16.25 -7.56 -4.66
N ALA A 127 16.24 -8.79 -5.12
CA ALA A 127 15.13 -9.36 -5.89
C ALA A 127 14.02 -9.95 -5.00
N GLY A 128 14.10 -9.77 -3.70
CA GLY A 128 13.17 -10.30 -2.72
C GLY A 128 12.47 -9.20 -1.91
N THR A 129 11.64 -9.61 -0.98
CA THR A 129 10.86 -8.75 -0.08
C THR A 129 11.72 -7.74 0.70
N ALA A 130 12.98 -8.08 0.97
CA ALA A 130 13.91 -7.22 1.71
C ALA A 130 14.16 -5.86 1.03
N ALA A 131 14.09 -5.78 -0.29
CA ALA A 131 14.26 -4.54 -1.04
C ALA A 131 13.16 -3.50 -0.76
N CYS A 132 11.97 -3.96 -0.39
CA CYS A 132 10.80 -3.12 -0.15
C CYS A 132 10.57 -2.84 1.33
N ALA A 133 11.12 -3.71 2.21
CA ALA A 133 10.82 -3.73 3.64
C ALA A 133 11.17 -2.43 4.38
N GLY A 134 12.20 -1.71 3.93
CA GLY A 134 12.64 -0.47 4.56
C GLY A 134 11.55 0.59 4.64
N CYS A 135 10.73 0.71 3.60
CA CYS A 135 9.65 1.69 3.51
C CYS A 135 8.26 1.08 3.70
N HIS A 136 8.09 -0.24 3.46
CA HIS A 136 6.80 -0.91 3.50
C HIS A 136 6.56 -1.78 4.76
N GLU A 137 7.43 -1.68 5.75
CA GLU A 137 7.23 -2.28 7.07
C GLU A 137 7.78 -1.33 8.14
N PHE A 138 6.90 -0.58 8.80
CA PHE A 138 7.32 0.35 9.81
C PHE A 138 6.25 0.63 10.86
N ALA A 139 6.73 1.12 12.02
CA ALA A 139 5.88 1.62 13.07
C ALA A 139 6.14 3.11 13.27
N PHE A 140 5.11 3.84 13.65
CA PHE A 140 5.31 5.21 14.11
C PHE A 140 6.28 5.24 15.28
N PRO A 141 7.21 6.20 15.31
CA PRO A 141 8.08 6.39 16.45
C PRO A 141 7.23 6.62 17.70
N GLY A 142 7.10 5.58 18.50
CA GLY A 142 6.29 5.60 19.71
C GLY A 142 6.96 6.47 20.78
N ARG A 143 6.16 7.18 21.57
CA ARG A 143 6.66 7.93 22.74
C ARG A 143 7.20 7.02 23.85
N ARG A 144 6.98 5.71 23.76
CA ARG A 144 7.46 4.70 24.73
C ARG A 144 8.01 3.47 24.02
N PRO A 145 9.16 2.93 24.47
CA PRO A 145 9.66 1.64 23.99
C PRO A 145 8.63 0.53 24.18
N GLY A 146 8.49 -0.36 23.19
CA GLY A 146 7.60 -1.52 23.24
C GLY A 146 6.11 -1.27 22.93
N ARG A 147 5.71 -0.03 22.65
CA ARG A 147 4.32 0.32 22.26
C ARG A 147 4.26 1.11 20.94
N ALA A 148 5.09 0.76 19.99
CA ALA A 148 5.04 1.35 18.67
C ALA A 148 3.79 0.84 17.92
N LEU A 149 2.98 1.75 17.38
CA LEU A 149 1.90 1.41 16.49
C LEU A 149 2.49 1.07 15.11
N GLY A 150 2.34 -0.18 14.67
CA GLY A 150 2.66 -0.55 13.30
C GLY A 150 1.80 0.23 12.33
N MET A 151 2.36 1.24 11.68
CA MET A 151 1.65 2.01 10.66
C MET A 151 1.41 1.16 9.44
N GLN A 152 2.47 0.57 8.92
CA GLN A 152 2.45 -0.33 7.78
C GLN A 152 3.07 -1.67 8.17
N ARG A 153 2.38 -2.78 7.87
CA ARG A 153 2.77 -4.14 8.24
C ARG A 153 2.75 -5.09 7.03
N THR A 154 2.92 -4.53 5.85
CA THR A 154 2.75 -5.26 4.58
C THR A 154 3.69 -6.45 4.47
N VAL A 155 4.94 -6.33 4.92
CA VAL A 155 5.92 -7.42 4.89
C VAL A 155 5.56 -8.51 5.91
N GLY A 156 5.14 -8.12 7.11
CA GLY A 156 4.68 -9.06 8.13
C GLY A 156 3.38 -9.76 7.73
N GLU A 157 2.48 -9.09 7.02
CA GLU A 157 1.28 -9.69 6.43
C GLU A 157 1.66 -10.69 5.35
N HIS A 158 2.56 -10.30 4.45
CA HIS A 158 3.08 -11.15 3.38
C HIS A 158 3.72 -12.43 3.90
N ALA A 159 4.56 -12.34 4.91
CA ALA A 159 5.23 -13.50 5.52
C ALA A 159 4.24 -14.55 6.10
N ARG A 160 3.00 -14.15 6.37
CA ARG A 160 1.92 -15.04 6.86
C ARG A 160 0.93 -15.45 5.78
N SER A 161 1.08 -14.95 4.57
CA SER A 161 0.17 -15.24 3.44
C SER A 161 0.54 -16.56 2.74
N ALA A 162 -0.36 -17.04 1.91
CA ALA A 162 -0.10 -18.18 1.02
C ALA A 162 0.94 -17.86 -0.07
N ALA A 163 1.25 -16.58 -0.29
CA ALA A 163 2.23 -16.11 -1.27
C ALA A 163 3.59 -15.77 -0.64
N SER A 164 3.87 -16.17 0.60
CA SER A 164 5.09 -15.82 1.35
C SER A 164 6.40 -16.18 0.65
N GLU A 165 6.39 -17.20 -0.21
CA GLU A 165 7.54 -17.63 -1.01
C GLU A 165 7.74 -16.80 -2.30
N GLN A 166 6.78 -15.96 -2.66
CA GLN A 166 6.87 -15.07 -3.81
C GLN A 166 7.51 -13.74 -3.39
N SER A 167 8.22 -13.10 -4.30
CA SER A 167 8.75 -11.76 -4.02
C SER A 167 7.68 -10.68 -4.30
N CYS A 168 7.79 -9.53 -3.66
CA CYS A 168 6.94 -8.37 -3.95
C CYS A 168 7.00 -8.01 -5.44
N GLN A 169 8.19 -8.08 -6.02
CA GLN A 169 8.43 -7.77 -7.43
C GLN A 169 7.72 -8.74 -8.38
N SER A 170 7.42 -9.96 -7.97
CA SER A 170 6.72 -10.93 -8.84
C SER A 170 5.30 -10.47 -9.19
N CYS A 171 4.66 -9.72 -8.31
CA CYS A 171 3.31 -9.18 -8.50
C CYS A 171 3.32 -7.69 -8.89
N HIS A 172 4.16 -6.87 -8.21
CA HIS A 172 4.15 -5.42 -8.37
C HIS A 172 5.10 -4.90 -9.45
N MET A 173 5.99 -5.74 -9.96
CA MET A 173 6.94 -5.44 -11.02
C MET A 173 6.97 -6.59 -12.04
N PRO A 174 5.86 -6.83 -12.77
CA PRO A 174 5.79 -7.94 -13.73
C PRO A 174 6.84 -7.77 -14.82
N PRO A 175 7.31 -8.87 -15.44
CA PRO A 175 8.24 -8.79 -16.56
C PRO A 175 7.65 -7.99 -17.73
N ARG A 176 8.43 -7.09 -18.30
CA ARG A 176 8.10 -6.29 -19.48
C ARG A 176 9.22 -6.36 -20.53
N ALA A 177 8.87 -6.23 -21.79
CA ALA A 177 9.85 -6.10 -22.87
C ALA A 177 10.10 -4.63 -23.16
N GLY A 178 11.35 -4.21 -23.08
CA GLY A 178 11.77 -2.90 -23.53
C GLY A 178 11.79 -2.77 -25.06
N ALA A 179 11.97 -1.56 -25.56
CA ALA A 179 12.07 -1.27 -26.99
C ALA A 179 13.23 -2.02 -27.68
N ASP A 180 14.28 -2.33 -26.94
CA ASP A 180 15.42 -3.14 -27.38
C ASP A 180 15.18 -4.66 -27.33
N GLY A 181 13.97 -5.09 -26.95
CA GLY A 181 13.58 -6.49 -26.78
C GLY A 181 14.11 -7.17 -25.53
N ARG A 182 14.83 -6.48 -24.66
CA ARG A 182 15.28 -7.01 -23.38
C ARG A 182 14.13 -7.03 -22.38
N ILE A 183 14.09 -8.08 -21.58
CA ILE A 183 13.09 -8.20 -20.51
C ILE A 183 13.64 -7.54 -19.25
N HIS A 184 12.85 -6.62 -18.68
CA HIS A 184 13.10 -5.98 -17.39
C HIS A 184 11.90 -6.17 -16.46
N ARG A 185 12.02 -5.78 -15.20
CA ARG A 185 10.91 -5.67 -14.27
C ARG A 185 10.20 -4.34 -14.50
N GLY A 186 8.87 -4.35 -14.58
CA GLY A 186 8.08 -3.13 -14.70
C GLY A 186 8.27 -2.21 -13.50
N HIS A 187 8.34 -0.89 -13.76
CA HIS A 187 8.58 0.13 -12.75
C HIS A 187 7.41 1.10 -12.57
N ASP A 188 6.27 0.77 -13.13
CA ASP A 188 5.01 1.51 -12.92
C ASP A 188 4.40 1.25 -11.54
N PHE A 189 4.77 0.14 -10.89
CA PHE A 189 4.26 -0.24 -9.56
C PHE A 189 2.74 -0.11 -9.47
N ALA A 190 2.04 -0.47 -10.53
CA ALA A 190 0.61 -0.29 -10.66
C ALA A 190 -0.15 -1.01 -9.55
N VAL A 191 -0.98 -0.30 -8.82
CA VAL A 191 -1.76 -0.82 -7.68
C VAL A 191 -3.17 -0.24 -7.66
N VAL A 192 -3.35 1.01 -7.20
CA VAL A 192 -4.68 1.62 -7.00
C VAL A 192 -5.31 2.03 -8.33
N ASP A 193 -4.49 2.54 -9.24
CA ASP A 193 -4.93 3.02 -10.55
C ASP A 193 -4.97 1.91 -11.61
N GLU A 194 -4.57 0.68 -11.24
CA GLU A 194 -4.71 -0.51 -12.07
C GLU A 194 -5.96 -1.31 -11.67
N PRO A 195 -7.09 -1.17 -12.38
CA PRO A 195 -8.34 -1.85 -12.03
C PRO A 195 -8.21 -3.37 -11.92
N ARG A 196 -7.28 -3.98 -12.69
CA ARG A 196 -7.04 -5.42 -12.65
C ARG A 196 -6.41 -5.87 -11.34
N MET A 197 -5.52 -5.07 -10.76
CA MET A 197 -4.90 -5.37 -9.47
C MET A 197 -5.93 -5.33 -8.34
N LEU A 198 -6.80 -4.32 -8.31
CA LEU A 198 -7.89 -4.25 -7.34
C LEU A 198 -8.89 -5.40 -7.52
N ALA A 199 -9.32 -5.68 -8.75
CA ALA A 199 -10.24 -6.77 -9.05
C ALA A 199 -9.63 -8.16 -8.76
N ALA A 200 -8.31 -8.30 -8.85
CA ALA A 200 -7.60 -9.54 -8.53
C ALA A 200 -7.50 -9.79 -7.02
N ALA A 201 -7.66 -8.76 -6.18
CA ALA A 201 -7.48 -8.88 -4.74
C ALA A 201 -8.51 -9.82 -4.09
N ALA A 202 -9.78 -9.71 -4.44
CA ALA A 202 -10.83 -10.52 -3.87
C ALA A 202 -11.94 -10.84 -4.89
N SER A 203 -12.54 -12.01 -4.78
CA SER A 203 -13.86 -12.26 -5.39
C SER A 203 -14.93 -11.79 -4.41
N ILE A 204 -15.84 -10.98 -4.91
CA ILE A 204 -16.89 -10.35 -4.11
C ILE A 204 -18.24 -10.84 -4.60
N SER A 205 -19.09 -11.29 -3.68
CA SER A 205 -20.45 -11.72 -3.95
C SER A 205 -21.36 -11.29 -2.82
N ALA A 206 -22.65 -11.15 -3.12
CA ALA A 206 -23.67 -10.94 -2.12
C ALA A 206 -24.86 -11.88 -2.36
N GLU A 207 -25.50 -12.27 -1.29
CA GLU A 207 -26.73 -13.06 -1.30
C GLU A 207 -27.68 -12.52 -0.25
N ARG A 208 -28.97 -12.70 -0.50
CA ARG A 208 -30.04 -12.36 0.42
C ARG A 208 -30.69 -13.65 0.93
N GLY A 209 -31.02 -13.69 2.19
CA GLY A 209 -31.62 -14.86 2.80
C GLY A 209 -32.29 -14.52 4.13
N PRO A 210 -32.92 -15.54 4.76
CA PRO A 210 -33.60 -15.33 6.05
C PRO A 210 -32.60 -14.92 7.14
N SER A 211 -33.03 -14.03 8.01
CA SER A 211 -32.31 -13.65 9.22
C SER A 211 -32.64 -14.64 10.37
N SER A 212 -31.80 -14.61 11.42
CA SER A 212 -32.12 -15.26 12.70
C SER A 212 -33.30 -14.58 13.43
N GLU A 213 -33.62 -13.36 13.09
CA GLU A 213 -34.77 -12.63 13.65
C GLU A 213 -36.02 -12.92 12.80
N PRO A 214 -37.13 -13.42 13.37
CA PRO A 214 -38.34 -13.72 12.63
C PRO A 214 -38.88 -12.49 11.84
N GLY A 215 -39.20 -12.70 10.58
CA GLY A 215 -39.75 -11.66 9.71
C GLY A 215 -38.75 -10.65 9.20
N THR A 216 -37.44 -10.90 9.36
CA THR A 216 -36.38 -10.10 8.79
C THR A 216 -35.54 -10.90 7.81
N GLU A 217 -34.86 -10.22 6.93
CA GLU A 217 -33.91 -10.80 5.98
C GLU A 217 -32.52 -10.22 6.21
N THR A 218 -31.52 -10.95 5.75
CA THR A 218 -30.12 -10.53 5.85
C THR A 218 -29.46 -10.54 4.49
N VAL A 219 -28.76 -9.47 4.16
CA VAL A 219 -27.79 -9.47 3.06
C VAL A 219 -26.44 -9.92 3.61
N VAL A 220 -25.86 -10.93 3.00
CA VAL A 220 -24.52 -11.43 3.32
C VAL A 220 -23.59 -11.09 2.18
N VAL A 221 -22.65 -10.19 2.42
CA VAL A 221 -21.61 -9.84 1.47
C VAL A 221 -20.35 -10.61 1.82
N ARG A 222 -19.82 -11.39 0.87
CA ARG A 222 -18.62 -12.22 1.03
C ARG A 222 -17.48 -11.71 0.18
N LEU A 223 -16.34 -11.49 0.81
CA LEU A 223 -15.08 -11.15 0.15
C LEU A 223 -14.09 -12.28 0.35
N ARG A 224 -13.79 -13.03 -0.70
CA ARG A 224 -12.82 -14.13 -0.66
C ARG A 224 -11.50 -13.67 -1.26
N PRO A 225 -10.38 -13.74 -0.52
CA PRO A 225 -9.08 -13.40 -1.07
C PRO A 225 -8.78 -14.30 -2.31
N ARG A 226 -8.16 -13.71 -3.32
CA ARG A 226 -7.74 -14.41 -4.53
C ARG A 226 -6.23 -14.43 -4.63
N ALA A 227 -5.65 -13.55 -5.42
CA ALA A 227 -4.20 -13.45 -5.59
C ALA A 227 -3.58 -12.44 -4.60
N LEU A 228 -3.83 -12.63 -3.30
CA LEU A 228 -3.32 -11.75 -2.24
C LEU A 228 -2.05 -12.29 -1.61
N GLY A 229 -1.01 -11.45 -1.63
CA GLY A 229 0.21 -11.66 -0.86
C GLY A 229 0.26 -10.94 0.49
N HIS A 230 -0.82 -10.29 0.90
CA HIS A 230 -0.94 -9.49 2.13
C HIS A 230 -2.41 -9.17 2.39
N ALA A 231 -2.75 -8.49 3.49
CA ALA A 231 -4.11 -8.03 3.74
C ALA A 231 -4.61 -7.05 2.65
N PHE A 232 -5.91 -6.99 2.44
CA PHE A 232 -6.52 -6.06 1.51
C PHE A 232 -7.65 -5.24 2.18
N PRO A 233 -7.53 -3.90 2.15
CA PRO A 233 -6.40 -3.11 1.66
C PRO A 233 -5.19 -3.19 2.61
N THR A 234 -3.98 -3.11 2.06
CA THR A 234 -2.75 -2.97 2.85
C THR A 234 -2.13 -1.58 2.66
N GLY A 235 -1.04 -1.32 3.35
CA GLY A 235 -0.32 -0.05 3.33
C GLY A 235 -0.52 0.74 4.61
N ASP A 236 -0.73 2.04 4.48
CA ASP A 236 -0.98 2.94 5.60
C ASP A 236 -2.37 2.75 6.23
N LEU A 237 -2.65 3.50 7.30
CA LEU A 237 -3.91 3.43 8.04
C LEU A 237 -5.08 4.16 7.36
N PHE A 238 -4.85 4.83 6.24
CA PHE A 238 -5.82 5.67 5.54
C PHE A 238 -6.53 4.93 4.40
N ARG A 239 -6.56 3.59 4.46
CA ARG A 239 -7.18 2.71 3.46
C ARG A 239 -8.20 1.80 4.10
N ARG A 240 -9.38 1.68 3.47
CA ARG A 240 -10.47 0.83 3.95
C ARG A 240 -11.34 0.33 2.81
N LEU A 241 -12.17 -0.66 3.08
CA LEU A 241 -13.30 -1.01 2.22
C LEU A 241 -14.59 -0.53 2.90
N LEU A 242 -15.44 0.13 2.12
CA LEU A 242 -16.83 0.37 2.48
C LEU A 242 -17.67 -0.73 1.85
N VAL A 243 -18.49 -1.39 2.65
CA VAL A 243 -19.59 -2.25 2.20
C VAL A 243 -20.89 -1.54 2.54
N ARG A 244 -21.64 -1.15 1.52
CA ARG A 244 -22.94 -0.49 1.67
C ARG A 244 -24.04 -1.38 1.14
N VAL A 245 -25.12 -1.48 1.91
CA VAL A 245 -26.40 -2.01 1.48
C VAL A 245 -27.45 -0.92 1.64
N GLU A 246 -28.23 -0.66 0.59
CA GLU A 246 -29.17 0.44 0.59
C GLU A 246 -30.47 0.07 -0.14
N ALA A 247 -31.60 0.64 0.28
CA ALA A 247 -32.83 0.55 -0.46
C ALA A 247 -32.68 1.25 -1.81
N GLU A 248 -33.29 0.71 -2.87
CA GLU A 248 -33.17 1.28 -4.21
C GLU A 248 -33.69 2.73 -4.29
N ASP A 249 -34.68 3.06 -3.46
CA ASP A 249 -35.25 4.43 -3.38
C ASP A 249 -34.46 5.37 -2.43
N GLY A 250 -33.36 4.90 -1.86
CA GLY A 250 -32.51 5.69 -0.96
C GLY A 250 -33.11 5.93 0.43
N SER A 251 -34.27 5.34 0.76
CA SER A 251 -34.96 5.54 2.05
C SER A 251 -34.20 4.96 3.24
N TRP A 252 -33.28 4.03 3.00
CA TRP A 252 -32.48 3.38 4.02
C TRP A 252 -31.11 2.96 3.46
N ALA A 253 -30.06 3.04 4.29
CA ALA A 253 -28.74 2.52 3.97
C ALA A 253 -28.01 2.10 5.24
N GLU A 254 -27.20 1.07 5.13
CA GLU A 254 -26.30 0.60 6.17
C GLU A 254 -24.89 0.46 5.62
N ASP A 255 -23.94 1.08 6.31
CA ASP A 255 -22.50 1.05 6.00
C ASP A 255 -21.74 0.19 6.98
N ARG A 256 -20.85 -0.64 6.46
CA ARG A 256 -19.84 -1.40 7.20
C ARG A 256 -18.47 -1.12 6.62
N TYR A 257 -17.46 -1.06 7.47
CA TYR A 257 -16.10 -0.75 7.06
C TYR A 257 -15.17 -1.89 7.45
N LEU A 258 -14.37 -2.35 6.49
CA LEU A 258 -13.29 -3.31 6.72
C LEU A 258 -11.97 -2.53 6.72
N SER A 259 -11.30 -2.55 7.86
CA SER A 259 -10.07 -1.78 8.09
C SER A 259 -9.33 -2.30 9.31
N ARG A 260 -8.29 -1.58 9.71
CA ARG A 260 -7.71 -1.70 11.04
C ARG A 260 -8.43 -0.72 11.96
N HIS A 261 -9.03 -1.24 13.03
CA HIS A 261 -9.83 -0.46 13.98
C HIS A 261 -9.02 -0.09 15.21
N PHE A 262 -9.18 1.14 15.68
CA PHE A 262 -8.40 1.69 16.78
C PHE A 262 -9.27 2.29 17.87
N ALA A 263 -8.74 2.33 19.10
CA ALA A 263 -9.25 3.13 20.20
C ALA A 263 -8.15 4.02 20.78
N MET A 264 -8.56 5.06 21.49
CA MET A 264 -7.65 5.84 22.32
C MET A 264 -7.69 5.30 23.75
N GLU A 265 -6.58 4.78 24.23
CA GLU A 265 -6.42 4.29 25.60
C GLU A 265 -5.66 5.33 26.45
N ARG A 266 -6.18 5.68 27.62
CA ARG A 266 -5.47 6.55 28.57
C ARG A 266 -4.40 5.74 29.29
N VAL A 267 -3.18 6.23 29.31
CA VAL A 267 -2.06 5.60 30.00
C VAL A 267 -1.59 6.47 31.15
N GLY A 268 -2.01 6.08 32.37
CA GLY A 268 -1.69 6.82 33.57
C GLY A 268 -2.41 8.19 33.69
N THR A 269 -2.16 8.92 34.76
CA THR A 269 -2.81 10.22 35.02
C THR A 269 -2.25 11.34 34.15
N ASP A 270 -0.97 11.25 33.70
CA ASP A 270 -0.24 12.36 33.08
C ASP A 270 0.29 12.05 31.67
N ALA A 271 0.06 10.86 31.13
CA ALA A 271 0.74 10.39 29.93
C ALA A 271 -0.02 10.60 28.61
N GLY A 272 -1.19 11.20 28.64
CA GLY A 272 -2.05 11.40 27.48
C GLY A 272 -2.67 10.08 26.97
N ALA A 273 -3.38 10.15 25.83
CA ALA A 273 -3.97 8.98 25.19
C ALA A 273 -3.01 8.38 24.14
N ILE A 274 -2.99 7.06 24.03
CA ILE A 274 -2.29 6.33 22.99
C ILE A 274 -3.30 5.64 22.07
N LYS A 275 -2.98 5.56 20.79
CA LYS A 275 -3.77 4.78 19.82
C LYS A 275 -3.43 3.30 19.98
N VAL A 276 -4.45 2.48 20.21
CA VAL A 276 -4.35 1.02 20.34
C VAL A 276 -5.21 0.36 19.29
N GLU A 277 -4.66 -0.62 18.61
CA GLU A 277 -5.41 -1.44 17.65
C GLU A 277 -6.33 -2.40 18.39
N LEU A 278 -7.62 -2.38 18.05
CA LEU A 278 -8.66 -3.22 18.64
C LEU A 278 -8.93 -4.47 17.79
N ALA A 279 -8.96 -4.30 16.47
CA ALA A 279 -9.29 -5.33 15.53
C ALA A 279 -8.69 -5.01 14.15
N ASP A 280 -8.54 -6.05 13.35
CA ASP A 280 -8.19 -5.99 11.94
C ASP A 280 -9.10 -6.97 11.19
N ASP A 281 -10.07 -6.45 10.47
CA ASP A 281 -11.09 -7.23 9.75
C ASP A 281 -10.94 -7.13 8.22
N ARG A 282 -9.79 -6.63 7.76
CA ARG A 282 -9.46 -6.57 6.34
C ARG A 282 -9.47 -7.97 5.70
N VAL A 283 -9.69 -8.00 4.41
CA VAL A 283 -9.69 -9.27 3.64
C VAL A 283 -8.31 -9.92 3.67
N GLY A 284 -8.26 -11.23 3.86
CA GLY A 284 -7.00 -12.00 3.91
C GLY A 284 -6.31 -12.03 5.28
N VAL A 285 -6.91 -11.43 6.30
CA VAL A 285 -6.40 -11.51 7.68
C VAL A 285 -7.02 -12.71 8.38
N GLY A 286 -6.29 -13.84 8.40
CA GLY A 286 -6.63 -15.02 9.20
C GLY A 286 -7.86 -15.80 8.80
N THR A 287 -8.52 -15.49 7.69
CA THR A 287 -9.77 -16.14 7.22
C THR A 287 -9.73 -16.49 5.75
N GLU A 288 -10.44 -17.57 5.36
CA GLU A 288 -10.66 -17.91 3.94
C GLU A 288 -11.61 -16.93 3.25
N ALA A 289 -12.50 -16.31 3.99
CA ALA A 289 -13.42 -15.31 3.51
C ALA A 289 -13.80 -14.34 4.65
N THR A 290 -13.94 -13.07 4.31
CA THR A 290 -14.56 -12.06 5.18
C THR A 290 -16.05 -12.00 4.83
N GLU A 291 -16.91 -12.20 5.81
CA GLU A 291 -18.37 -12.12 5.66
C GLU A 291 -18.92 -10.97 6.47
N LEU A 292 -19.70 -10.13 5.81
CA LEU A 292 -20.46 -9.06 6.43
C LEU A 292 -21.94 -9.34 6.31
N ARG A 293 -22.64 -9.27 7.45
CA ARG A 293 -24.09 -9.50 7.55
C ARG A 293 -24.79 -8.19 7.86
N VAL A 294 -25.75 -7.84 7.02
CA VAL A 294 -26.57 -6.65 7.17
C VAL A 294 -28.03 -7.09 7.28
N VAL A 295 -28.60 -6.92 8.47
CA VAL A 295 -30.02 -7.23 8.71
C VAL A 295 -30.87 -6.12 8.11
N LEU A 296 -31.80 -6.48 7.24
CA LEU A 296 -32.69 -5.54 6.60
C LEU A 296 -33.85 -5.20 7.55
N PRO A 297 -34.25 -3.92 7.65
CA PRO A 297 -35.46 -3.57 8.37
C PRO A 297 -36.70 -4.23 7.73
N PRO A 298 -37.75 -4.59 8.51
CA PRO A 298 -38.93 -5.28 7.99
C PRO A 298 -39.61 -4.57 6.81
N ALA A 299 -39.49 -3.23 6.74
CA ALA A 299 -40.02 -2.43 5.64
C ALA A 299 -39.36 -2.70 4.29
N LEU A 300 -38.21 -3.39 4.28
CA LEU A 300 -37.49 -3.78 3.07
C LEU A 300 -37.63 -5.28 2.74
N ALA A 301 -38.46 -6.03 3.48
CA ALA A 301 -38.82 -7.39 3.12
C ALA A 301 -39.42 -7.39 1.70
N ASP A 302 -38.93 -8.30 0.85
CA ASP A 302 -39.36 -8.44 -0.55
C ASP A 302 -39.13 -7.21 -1.46
N ARG A 303 -38.44 -6.17 -0.97
CA ARG A 303 -38.10 -5.00 -1.79
C ARG A 303 -36.66 -5.11 -2.29
N PRO A 304 -36.37 -4.66 -3.52
CA PRO A 304 -35.00 -4.70 -4.03
C PRO A 304 -34.07 -3.82 -3.19
N VAL A 305 -32.88 -4.35 -2.92
CA VAL A 305 -31.81 -3.66 -2.23
C VAL A 305 -30.56 -3.68 -3.09
N ARG A 306 -29.88 -2.56 -3.16
CA ARG A 306 -28.59 -2.43 -3.83
C ARG A 306 -27.48 -2.68 -2.83
N TRP A 307 -26.43 -3.35 -3.28
CA TRP A 307 -25.21 -3.49 -2.51
C TRP A 307 -24.02 -3.05 -3.33
N ARG A 308 -23.00 -2.55 -2.66
CA ARG A 308 -21.71 -2.21 -3.28
C ARG A 308 -20.55 -2.35 -2.29
N VAL A 309 -19.38 -2.66 -2.83
CA VAL A 309 -18.11 -2.68 -2.13
C VAL A 309 -17.18 -1.69 -2.79
N VAL A 310 -16.64 -0.77 -2.00
CA VAL A 310 -15.85 0.36 -2.48
C VAL A 310 -14.53 0.40 -1.72
N TYR A 311 -13.42 0.44 -2.44
CA TYR A 311 -12.13 0.79 -1.87
C TYR A 311 -12.08 2.30 -1.65
N GLN A 312 -11.66 2.73 -0.47
CA GLN A 312 -11.56 4.14 -0.12
C GLN A 312 -10.19 4.51 0.43
N ARG A 313 -9.67 5.66 -0.01
CA ARG A 313 -8.59 6.40 0.66
C ARG A 313 -9.25 7.51 1.47
N VAL A 314 -8.86 7.63 2.75
CA VAL A 314 -9.46 8.59 3.69
C VAL A 314 -8.38 9.45 4.34
N LEU A 315 -8.70 10.69 4.68
CA LEU A 315 -7.74 11.61 5.29
C LEU A 315 -7.60 11.43 6.81
N GLU A 316 -8.42 10.60 7.42
CA GLU A 316 -8.40 10.38 8.85
C GLU A 316 -8.58 8.89 9.19
N ALA A 317 -7.76 8.40 10.11
CA ALA A 317 -7.87 7.07 10.68
C ALA A 317 -7.99 7.17 12.22
N ALA A 318 -8.84 8.07 12.70
CA ALA A 318 -9.08 8.25 14.13
C ALA A 318 -10.07 7.18 14.64
N PRO A 319 -9.94 6.78 15.93
CA PRO A 319 -10.89 5.88 16.55
C PRO A 319 -12.33 6.39 16.46
N GLY A 320 -13.24 5.54 15.98
CA GLY A 320 -14.66 5.88 15.83
C GLY A 320 -14.98 6.88 14.72
N SER A 321 -14.02 7.18 13.83
CA SER A 321 -14.21 8.11 12.71
C SER A 321 -14.75 7.44 11.43
N ASP A 322 -14.96 6.11 11.42
CA ASP A 322 -15.32 5.37 10.21
C ASP A 322 -16.43 6.03 9.37
N ARG A 323 -17.48 6.50 10.04
CA ARG A 323 -18.60 7.18 9.36
C ARG A 323 -18.36 8.67 9.06
N ARG A 324 -17.32 9.26 9.61
CA ARG A 324 -17.03 10.71 9.52
C ARG A 324 -15.74 11.02 8.79
N ALA A 325 -14.93 9.99 8.49
CA ALA A 325 -13.68 10.18 7.79
C ALA A 325 -13.94 10.79 6.41
N GLU A 326 -13.24 11.87 6.13
CA GLU A 326 -13.26 12.50 4.82
C GLU A 326 -12.67 11.55 3.79
N VAL A 327 -13.44 11.22 2.76
CA VAL A 327 -13.02 10.36 1.67
C VAL A 327 -12.28 11.21 0.65
N TRP A 328 -11.03 10.85 0.40
CA TRP A 328 -10.20 11.50 -0.60
C TRP A 328 -10.45 10.94 -2.00
N ASP A 329 -10.45 9.64 -2.10
CA ASP A 329 -10.63 8.90 -3.36
C ASP A 329 -11.35 7.59 -3.12
N GLU A 330 -12.12 7.15 -4.08
CA GLU A 330 -12.81 5.86 -4.00
C GLU A 330 -12.88 5.14 -5.35
N ARG A 331 -12.85 3.81 -5.30
CA ARG A 331 -13.00 2.92 -6.44
C ARG A 331 -14.02 1.83 -6.12
N GLU A 332 -15.07 1.73 -6.91
CA GLU A 332 -16.02 0.63 -6.79
C GLU A 332 -15.38 -0.67 -7.26
N LEU A 333 -15.44 -1.70 -6.41
CA LEU A 333 -14.89 -3.03 -6.67
C LEU A 333 -15.95 -3.99 -7.19
N ALA A 334 -17.15 -3.88 -6.66
CA ALA A 334 -18.31 -4.68 -7.04
C ALA A 334 -19.60 -4.02 -6.58
N ALA A 335 -20.68 -4.24 -7.33
CA ALA A 335 -22.01 -3.83 -6.96
C ALA A 335 -23.06 -4.78 -7.57
N GLY A 336 -24.27 -4.76 -7.04
CA GLY A 336 -25.39 -5.53 -7.56
C GLY A 336 -26.73 -5.17 -6.93
N LEU A 337 -27.78 -5.84 -7.39
CA LEU A 337 -29.13 -5.75 -6.88
C LEU A 337 -29.57 -7.13 -6.37
N LEU A 338 -30.28 -7.17 -5.25
CA LEU A 338 -30.81 -8.38 -4.62
C LEU A 338 -32.30 -8.22 -4.36
#